data_8e657443e9af62e220606378c4999e88
#
_entry.id   8e657443e9af62e220606378c4999e88
#
_cell.length_a   1.000
_cell.length_b   1.000
_cell.length_c   1.000
_cell.angle_alpha   90.00
_cell.angle_beta   90.00
_cell.angle_gamma   90.00
#
_symmetry.space_group_name_H-M   'P 1'
#
loop_
_entity.id
_entity.type
_entity.pdbx_description
1 polymer ?
#
loop_
_entity_poly.entity_id
_entity_poly.type
_entity_poly.pdbx_seq_one_letter_code
_entity_poly.pdbx_strand_id
1 'polypeptide(L)'
;MNYNFAHIATQYFIHNKITTQQFDQELQTLRDAYPQDITYSMQNLLGSHDTNRIASQIVNRNYSTDHTWKAYFFTSKANNPLYNIQKPNKEHRQIQKLIATFQHTYIGAPMIYYGDEIGMWGANDPCCRKPMIWDDIQHEPEKTLPNGQPKQPDTVEQDKDLKTYYKKLIHIRNNNLPLQIGDIQTISTDNNIYAFTRTYNQQTITIILNNNNSIQSYTLPETNTQKYIDLLTDTKYTSNHFQLQPYQAIILI
;
A
#
# COMPACT_ATOMS: atom_id res chain seq x y z
N MET A 1 -4.14 6.52 15.33
CA MET A 1 -4.18 5.55 14.20
C MET A 1 -5.30 5.96 13.24
N ASN A 2 -4.98 6.12 11.96
CA ASN A 2 -5.89 6.61 10.93
C ASN A 2 -6.53 5.46 10.14
N TYR A 3 -7.58 4.86 10.70
CA TYR A 3 -8.31 3.77 10.03
C TYR A 3 -9.11 4.27 8.81
N ASN A 4 -9.53 5.55 8.78
CA ASN A 4 -10.18 6.12 7.60
C ASN A 4 -9.24 6.12 6.39
N PHE A 5 -7.96 6.47 6.59
CA PHE A 5 -6.95 6.35 5.54
C PHE A 5 -6.83 4.89 5.04
N ALA A 6 -6.74 3.93 5.96
CA ALA A 6 -6.64 2.51 5.60
C ALA A 6 -7.86 2.08 4.77
N HIS A 7 -9.07 2.49 5.18
CA HIS A 7 -10.29 2.18 4.45
C HIS A 7 -10.26 2.74 3.03
N ILE A 8 -10.04 4.04 2.88
CA ILE A 8 -9.99 4.70 1.57
C ILE A 8 -8.93 4.04 0.67
N ALA A 9 -7.72 3.81 1.20
CA ALA A 9 -6.64 3.20 0.44
C ALA A 9 -6.98 1.76 0.00
N THR A 10 -7.55 0.95 0.87
CA THR A 10 -7.90 -0.44 0.53
C THR A 10 -9.08 -0.53 -0.43
N GLN A 11 -10.08 0.36 -0.32
CA GLN A 11 -11.20 0.42 -1.27
C GLN A 11 -10.72 0.70 -2.70
N TYR A 12 -9.70 1.57 -2.86
CA TYR A 12 -9.14 1.89 -4.16
C TYR A 12 -8.14 0.85 -4.66
N PHE A 13 -7.05 0.60 -3.91
CA PHE A 13 -5.94 -0.23 -4.39
C PHE A 13 -6.22 -1.73 -4.40
N ILE A 14 -7.10 -2.20 -3.52
CA ILE A 14 -7.33 -3.63 -3.34
C ILE A 14 -8.68 -4.05 -3.88
N HIS A 15 -9.74 -3.38 -3.42
CA HIS A 15 -11.10 -3.82 -3.68
C HIS A 15 -11.71 -3.25 -4.96
N ASN A 16 -11.08 -2.21 -5.56
CA ASN A 16 -11.57 -1.51 -6.75
C ASN A 16 -13.06 -1.08 -6.62
N LYS A 17 -13.45 -0.62 -5.42
CA LYS A 17 -14.84 -0.21 -5.11
C LYS A 17 -15.10 1.26 -5.39
N ILE A 18 -14.06 2.06 -5.47
CA ILE A 18 -14.14 3.50 -5.76
C ILE A 18 -13.27 3.82 -6.97
N THR A 19 -13.69 4.81 -7.74
CA THR A 19 -12.91 5.34 -8.86
C THR A 19 -11.72 6.16 -8.34
N THR A 20 -10.74 6.43 -9.20
CA THR A 20 -9.60 7.28 -8.84
C THR A 20 -10.03 8.69 -8.41
N GLN A 21 -11.07 9.23 -9.04
CA GLN A 21 -11.66 10.52 -8.67
C GLN A 21 -12.30 10.47 -7.29
N GLN A 22 -13.09 9.43 -6.99
CA GLN A 22 -13.68 9.24 -5.66
C GLN A 22 -12.60 9.05 -4.59
N PHE A 23 -11.54 8.29 -4.92
CA PHE A 23 -10.38 8.10 -4.05
C PHE A 23 -9.74 9.45 -3.66
N ASP A 24 -9.47 10.31 -4.64
CA ASP A 24 -8.91 11.65 -4.40
C ASP A 24 -9.84 12.52 -3.55
N GLN A 25 -11.14 12.50 -3.88
CA GLN A 25 -12.16 13.26 -3.15
C GLN A 25 -12.30 12.80 -1.69
N GLU A 26 -12.31 11.49 -1.42
CA GLU A 26 -12.38 10.97 -0.05
C GLU A 26 -11.12 11.32 0.74
N LEU A 27 -9.95 11.26 0.12
CA LEU A 27 -8.69 11.69 0.73
C LEU A 27 -8.68 13.20 1.02
N GLN A 28 -9.21 14.02 0.12
CA GLN A 28 -9.36 15.46 0.35
C GLN A 28 -10.30 15.71 1.53
N THR A 29 -11.47 15.07 1.54
CA THR A 29 -12.44 15.17 2.63
C THR A 29 -11.81 14.78 3.99
N LEU A 30 -10.99 13.73 3.99
CA LEU A 30 -10.27 13.32 5.19
C LEU A 30 -9.26 14.36 5.67
N ARG A 31 -8.53 15.02 4.74
CA ARG A 31 -7.60 16.10 5.08
C ARG A 31 -8.32 17.32 5.65
N ASP A 32 -9.44 17.69 5.03
CA ASP A 32 -10.22 18.88 5.40
C ASP A 32 -10.96 18.71 6.75
N ALA A 33 -11.13 17.47 7.21
CA ALA A 33 -11.78 17.17 8.48
C ALA A 33 -10.91 17.48 9.72
N TYR A 34 -9.60 17.77 9.53
CA TYR A 34 -8.65 17.98 10.62
C TYR A 34 -7.75 19.18 10.34
N PRO A 35 -7.26 19.87 11.39
CA PRO A 35 -6.19 20.88 11.24
C PRO A 35 -4.96 20.28 10.55
N GLN A 36 -4.22 21.11 9.81
CA GLN A 36 -3.09 20.68 8.98
C GLN A 36 -2.00 19.94 9.79
N ASP A 37 -1.63 20.44 10.95
CA ASP A 37 -0.64 19.83 11.84
C ASP A 37 -1.06 18.45 12.32
N ILE A 38 -2.35 18.27 12.61
CA ILE A 38 -2.93 16.97 12.96
C ILE A 38 -2.86 16.01 11.77
N THR A 39 -3.23 16.46 10.57
CA THR A 39 -3.19 15.64 9.35
C THR A 39 -1.77 15.13 9.06
N TYR A 40 -0.74 15.96 9.25
CA TYR A 40 0.66 15.56 9.05
C TYR A 40 1.20 14.60 10.13
N SER A 41 0.61 14.60 11.32
CA SER A 41 1.00 13.71 12.43
C SER A 41 0.18 12.44 12.53
N MET A 42 -0.89 12.28 11.76
CA MET A 42 -1.73 11.07 11.76
C MET A 42 -0.93 9.84 11.36
N GLN A 43 -1.07 8.77 12.15
CA GLN A 43 -0.49 7.46 11.84
C GLN A 43 -1.34 6.75 10.78
N ASN A 44 -0.90 6.77 9.54
CA ASN A 44 -1.53 6.08 8.42
C ASN A 44 -1.13 4.61 8.41
N LEU A 45 -2.05 3.73 8.75
CA LEU A 45 -1.84 2.28 8.80
C LEU A 45 -2.50 1.59 7.59
N LEU A 46 -2.00 0.41 7.25
CA LEU A 46 -2.64 -0.52 6.30
C LEU A 46 -3.04 -1.83 6.97
N GLY A 47 -2.44 -2.15 8.10
CA GLY A 47 -2.73 -3.31 8.94
C GLY A 47 -2.56 -2.98 10.41
N SER A 48 -3.20 -3.76 11.29
CA SER A 48 -3.08 -3.64 12.74
C SER A 48 -3.35 -4.99 13.41
N HIS A 49 -3.29 -5.00 14.75
CA HIS A 49 -3.65 -6.16 15.55
C HIS A 49 -5.17 -6.46 15.55
N ASP A 50 -6.00 -5.53 15.07
CA ASP A 50 -7.47 -5.66 15.01
C ASP A 50 -7.99 -5.91 13.60
N THR A 51 -7.11 -5.97 12.60
CA THR A 51 -7.49 -6.16 11.20
C THR A 51 -6.78 -7.36 10.60
N ASN A 52 -7.32 -7.91 9.51
CA ASN A 52 -6.57 -8.83 8.68
C ASN A 52 -5.32 -8.16 8.13
N ARG A 53 -4.24 -8.94 7.94
CA ARG A 53 -3.00 -8.42 7.36
C ARG A 53 -3.22 -7.93 5.94
N ILE A 54 -2.54 -6.86 5.56
CA ILE A 54 -2.66 -6.26 4.23
C ILE A 54 -2.45 -7.30 3.11
N ALA A 55 -1.52 -8.22 3.29
CA ALA A 55 -1.25 -9.31 2.35
C ALA A 55 -2.46 -10.22 2.14
N SER A 56 -3.19 -10.55 3.21
CA SER A 56 -4.42 -11.36 3.12
C SER A 56 -5.61 -10.56 2.59
N GLN A 57 -5.68 -9.25 2.84
CA GLN A 57 -6.68 -8.40 2.21
C GLN A 57 -6.54 -8.43 0.68
N ILE A 58 -5.32 -8.33 0.18
CA ILE A 58 -5.03 -8.38 -1.26
C ILE A 58 -5.43 -9.73 -1.87
N VAL A 59 -5.15 -10.83 -1.20
CA VAL A 59 -5.59 -12.18 -1.63
C VAL A 59 -7.11 -12.28 -1.67
N ASN A 60 -7.81 -11.62 -0.75
CA ASN A 60 -9.26 -11.65 -0.61
C ASN A 60 -9.94 -10.38 -1.15
N ARG A 61 -9.41 -9.78 -2.20
CA ARG A 61 -9.89 -8.48 -2.75
C ARG A 61 -11.36 -8.43 -3.14
N ASN A 62 -12.03 -9.58 -3.22
CA ASN A 62 -13.46 -9.65 -3.49
C ASN A 62 -14.34 -9.45 -2.24
N TYR A 63 -13.76 -9.45 -1.04
CA TYR A 63 -14.46 -9.17 0.19
C TYR A 63 -14.35 -7.69 0.53
N SER A 64 -15.49 -7.05 0.80
CA SER A 64 -15.53 -5.66 1.23
C SER A 64 -14.96 -5.50 2.64
N THR A 65 -14.15 -4.48 2.83
CA THR A 65 -13.71 -3.99 4.14
C THR A 65 -14.45 -2.71 4.50
N ASP A 66 -15.78 -2.67 4.29
CA ASP A 66 -16.57 -1.63 4.90
C ASP A 66 -16.41 -1.76 6.43
N HIS A 67 -16.12 -0.73 7.17
CA HIS A 67 -15.86 -0.76 8.62
C HIS A 67 -17.07 -1.19 9.47
N THR A 68 -17.98 -1.98 8.88
CA THR A 68 -19.09 -2.54 9.62
C THR A 68 -18.64 -3.79 10.39
N TRP A 69 -19.25 -4.07 11.51
CA TRP A 69 -19.09 -5.32 12.23
C TRP A 69 -19.31 -6.54 11.34
N LYS A 70 -20.17 -6.42 10.35
CA LYS A 70 -20.44 -7.47 9.37
C LYS A 70 -19.21 -7.77 8.50
N ALA A 71 -18.50 -6.75 8.01
CA ALA A 71 -17.26 -6.95 7.28
C ALA A 71 -16.15 -7.52 8.17
N TYR A 72 -16.04 -7.08 9.41
CA TYR A 72 -15.11 -7.64 10.39
C TYR A 72 -15.32 -9.15 10.54
N PHE A 73 -16.54 -9.62 10.73
CA PHE A 73 -16.84 -11.06 10.83
C PHE A 73 -16.53 -11.81 9.54
N PHE A 74 -16.73 -11.21 8.36
CA PHE A 74 -16.41 -11.85 7.08
C PHE A 74 -14.91 -11.99 6.82
N THR A 75 -14.08 -11.17 7.43
CA THR A 75 -12.62 -11.29 7.34
C THR A 75 -12.03 -12.20 8.41
N SER A 76 -12.81 -12.54 9.45
CA SER A 76 -12.46 -13.55 10.43
C SER A 76 -12.62 -14.94 9.84
N LYS A 77 -11.57 -15.74 9.91
CA LYS A 77 -11.64 -17.08 9.42
C LYS A 77 -12.60 -17.98 10.21
N ALA A 78 -12.78 -17.73 11.50
CA ALA A 78 -13.75 -18.48 12.32
C ALA A 78 -15.17 -18.35 11.78
N ASN A 79 -15.51 -17.20 11.19
CA ASN A 79 -16.83 -16.88 10.67
C ASN A 79 -16.95 -16.96 9.14
N ASN A 80 -15.83 -17.05 8.43
CA ASN A 80 -15.79 -17.17 6.99
C ASN A 80 -14.79 -18.25 6.56
N PRO A 81 -15.24 -19.52 6.42
CA PRO A 81 -14.36 -20.61 6.00
C PRO A 81 -13.82 -20.43 4.56
N LEU A 82 -14.44 -19.56 3.76
CA LEU A 82 -14.01 -19.26 2.40
C LEU A 82 -12.91 -18.19 2.36
N TYR A 83 -12.63 -17.51 3.48
CA TYR A 83 -11.56 -16.52 3.51
C TYR A 83 -10.20 -17.18 3.26
N ASN A 84 -9.53 -16.74 2.18
CA ASN A 84 -8.29 -17.36 1.74
C ASN A 84 -7.12 -16.87 2.60
N ILE A 85 -6.44 -17.82 3.26
CA ILE A 85 -5.25 -17.55 4.09
C ILE A 85 -3.98 -18.13 3.48
N GLN A 86 -3.96 -18.43 2.18
CA GLN A 86 -2.77 -18.88 1.47
C GLN A 86 -1.72 -17.76 1.36
N LYS A 87 -0.48 -18.18 1.17
CA LYS A 87 0.65 -17.28 0.89
C LYS A 87 0.34 -16.41 -0.35
N PRO A 88 0.52 -15.09 -0.30
CA PRO A 88 0.36 -14.22 -1.45
C PRO A 88 1.31 -14.58 -2.60
N ASN A 89 0.82 -14.50 -3.83
CA ASN A 89 1.61 -14.71 -5.04
C ASN A 89 2.36 -13.42 -5.47
N LYS A 90 3.07 -13.47 -6.61
CA LYS A 90 3.85 -12.34 -7.13
C LYS A 90 2.99 -11.12 -7.45
N GLU A 91 1.81 -11.31 -8.06
CA GLU A 91 0.89 -10.20 -8.37
C GLU A 91 0.41 -9.52 -7.08
N HIS A 92 0.01 -10.31 -6.08
CA HIS A 92 -0.38 -9.78 -4.77
C HIS A 92 0.75 -8.95 -4.12
N ARG A 93 2.02 -9.34 -4.33
CA ARG A 93 3.17 -8.57 -3.84
C ARG A 93 3.37 -7.25 -4.61
N GLN A 94 3.07 -7.20 -5.90
CA GLN A 94 3.09 -5.94 -6.66
C GLN A 94 2.03 -4.96 -6.14
N ILE A 95 0.81 -5.43 -5.88
CA ILE A 95 -0.24 -4.60 -5.27
C ILE A 95 0.19 -4.12 -3.88
N GLN A 96 0.81 -4.99 -3.07
CA GLN A 96 1.32 -4.61 -1.76
C GLN A 96 2.41 -3.53 -1.85
N LYS A 97 3.32 -3.63 -2.82
CA LYS A 97 4.33 -2.60 -3.08
C LYS A 97 3.70 -1.28 -3.52
N LEU A 98 2.70 -1.33 -4.40
CA LEU A 98 1.99 -0.14 -4.86
C LEU A 98 1.33 0.62 -3.71
N ILE A 99 0.53 -0.06 -2.88
CA ILE A 99 -0.15 0.56 -1.74
C ILE A 99 0.84 1.03 -0.65
N ALA A 100 1.94 0.29 -0.43
CA ALA A 100 3.01 0.72 0.47
C ALA A 100 3.70 2.00 -0.04
N THR A 101 3.91 2.14 -1.36
CA THR A 101 4.44 3.37 -1.94
C THR A 101 3.51 4.54 -1.67
N PHE A 102 2.21 4.37 -1.90
CA PHE A 102 1.23 5.40 -1.55
C PHE A 102 1.33 5.78 -0.07
N GLN A 103 1.31 4.81 0.85
CA GLN A 103 1.40 5.05 2.29
C GLN A 103 2.64 5.87 2.67
N HIS A 104 3.81 5.58 2.08
CA HIS A 104 5.08 6.24 2.42
C HIS A 104 5.28 7.60 1.73
N THR A 105 4.51 7.91 0.69
CA THR A 105 4.63 9.18 -0.05
C THR A 105 3.50 10.16 0.27
N TYR A 106 2.40 9.68 0.84
CA TYR A 106 1.26 10.50 1.21
C TYR A 106 1.51 11.32 2.50
N ILE A 107 0.62 12.30 2.79
CA ILE A 107 0.64 13.10 4.02
C ILE A 107 0.34 12.20 5.23
N GLY A 108 1.02 12.43 6.34
CA GLY A 108 0.90 11.69 7.59
C GLY A 108 2.10 10.78 7.85
N ALA A 109 2.14 10.14 8.99
CA ALA A 109 3.19 9.21 9.39
C ALA A 109 2.83 7.77 8.98
N PRO A 110 3.58 7.12 8.09
CA PRO A 110 3.34 5.73 7.72
C PRO A 110 3.59 4.83 8.94
N MET A 111 2.59 4.01 9.30
CA MET A 111 2.70 3.03 10.37
C MET A 111 2.71 1.62 9.76
N ILE A 112 3.78 0.88 9.99
CA ILE A 112 3.92 -0.51 9.56
C ILE A 112 3.51 -1.41 10.72
N TYR A 113 2.51 -2.27 10.50
CA TYR A 113 2.23 -3.35 11.43
C TYR A 113 3.31 -4.44 11.25
N TYR A 114 3.92 -4.88 12.36
CA TYR A 114 5.07 -5.80 12.31
C TYR A 114 4.80 -6.99 11.39
N GLY A 115 5.77 -7.30 10.54
CA GLY A 115 5.71 -8.43 9.63
C GLY A 115 5.02 -8.13 8.29
N ASP A 116 4.29 -7.03 8.12
CA ASP A 116 3.74 -6.65 6.82
C ASP A 116 4.87 -6.33 5.84
N GLU A 117 5.97 -5.73 6.33
CA GLU A 117 7.17 -5.41 5.55
C GLU A 117 7.95 -6.62 5.06
N ILE A 118 7.74 -7.77 5.68
CA ILE A 118 8.35 -9.06 5.28
C ILE A 118 7.32 -10.02 4.65
N GLY A 119 6.12 -9.52 4.40
CA GLY A 119 5.10 -10.24 3.68
C GLY A 119 4.32 -11.27 4.49
N MET A 120 4.24 -11.14 5.81
CA MET A 120 3.38 -11.99 6.63
C MET A 120 1.91 -11.85 6.21
N TRP A 121 1.19 -12.95 6.28
CA TRP A 121 -0.25 -13.02 5.94
C TRP A 121 -1.05 -13.61 7.10
N GLY A 122 -2.34 -13.35 7.15
CA GLY A 122 -3.26 -13.83 8.18
C GLY A 122 -4.60 -13.13 8.09
N ALA A 123 -5.67 -13.84 8.44
CA ALA A 123 -7.00 -13.26 8.66
C ALA A 123 -6.95 -12.27 9.85
N ASN A 124 -8.09 -11.66 10.19
CA ASN A 124 -8.14 -10.76 11.34
C ASN A 124 -7.87 -11.49 12.68
N ASP A 125 -8.01 -10.79 13.77
CA ASP A 125 -7.75 -11.30 15.13
C ASP A 125 -8.44 -12.66 15.38
N PRO A 126 -7.71 -13.68 15.91
CA PRO A 126 -6.31 -13.65 16.36
C PRO A 126 -5.28 -14.00 15.27
N CYS A 127 -5.70 -14.35 14.06
CA CYS A 127 -4.83 -14.88 12.99
C CYS A 127 -3.84 -13.86 12.43
N CYS A 128 -4.08 -12.54 12.63
CA CYS A 128 -3.14 -11.48 12.27
C CYS A 128 -1.96 -11.36 13.25
N ARG A 129 -2.03 -11.98 14.43
CA ARG A 129 -1.05 -11.84 15.54
C ARG A 129 -0.06 -13.00 15.60
N LYS A 130 0.24 -13.65 14.47
CA LYS A 130 1.28 -14.69 14.40
C LYS A 130 2.63 -14.13 14.88
N PRO A 131 3.50 -14.97 15.51
CA PRO A 131 4.87 -14.56 15.82
C PRO A 131 5.62 -14.04 14.60
N MET A 132 6.54 -13.10 14.84
CA MET A 132 7.41 -12.55 13.78
C MET A 132 8.23 -13.66 13.14
N ILE A 133 8.35 -13.62 11.81
CA ILE A 133 9.20 -14.52 11.05
C ILE A 133 10.63 -13.95 11.05
N TRP A 134 11.56 -14.58 11.80
CA TRP A 134 12.95 -14.19 11.88
C TRP A 134 13.82 -15.02 10.91
N ASP A 135 14.83 -14.40 10.29
CA ASP A 135 15.70 -15.06 9.30
C ASP A 135 16.62 -16.15 9.91
N ASP A 136 16.88 -16.08 11.21
CA ASP A 136 17.73 -17.00 11.98
C ASP A 136 16.94 -18.18 12.57
N ILE A 137 15.62 -18.21 12.35
CA ILE A 137 14.76 -19.29 12.82
C ILE A 137 14.23 -20.09 11.62
N GLN A 138 14.37 -21.40 11.66
CA GLN A 138 13.73 -22.28 10.70
C GLN A 138 12.26 -22.47 11.07
N HIS A 139 11.38 -22.03 10.17
CA HIS A 139 9.93 -22.15 10.34
C HIS A 139 9.39 -23.39 9.61
N GLU A 140 8.47 -24.11 10.26
CA GLU A 140 7.71 -25.16 9.56
C GLU A 140 6.72 -24.55 8.56
N PRO A 141 6.45 -25.23 7.43
CA PRO A 141 5.39 -24.81 6.52
C PRO A 141 4.03 -24.74 7.24
N GLU A 142 3.22 -23.75 6.89
CA GLU A 142 1.86 -23.63 7.39
C GLU A 142 0.97 -24.66 6.68
N LYS A 143 0.58 -25.72 7.39
CA LYS A 143 -0.15 -26.89 6.84
C LYS A 143 -1.61 -26.97 7.25
N THR A 144 -2.02 -26.11 8.17
CA THR A 144 -3.37 -26.16 8.75
C THR A 144 -4.09 -24.84 8.64
N LEU A 145 -5.38 -24.93 8.49
CA LEU A 145 -6.29 -23.81 8.64
C LEU A 145 -6.46 -23.48 10.13
N PRO A 146 -6.87 -22.25 10.53
CA PRO A 146 -7.12 -21.90 11.93
C PRO A 146 -8.10 -22.82 12.67
N ASN A 147 -8.98 -23.49 11.96
CA ASN A 147 -9.89 -24.51 12.53
C ASN A 147 -9.26 -25.92 12.63
N GLY A 148 -7.94 -26.03 12.40
CA GLY A 148 -7.20 -27.28 12.48
C GLY A 148 -7.30 -28.20 11.24
N GLN A 149 -8.13 -27.87 10.25
CA GLN A 149 -8.21 -28.68 9.03
C GLN A 149 -6.94 -28.53 8.18
N PRO A 150 -6.54 -29.58 7.45
CA PRO A 150 -5.37 -29.52 6.57
C PRO A 150 -5.60 -28.57 5.40
N LYS A 151 -4.53 -27.90 4.98
CA LYS A 151 -4.44 -27.12 3.73
C LYS A 151 -3.18 -27.48 2.96
N GLN A 152 -3.09 -27.02 1.71
CA GLN A 152 -1.81 -27.09 0.99
C GLN A 152 -0.73 -26.35 1.79
N PRO A 153 0.46 -26.96 1.96
CA PRO A 153 1.55 -26.33 2.71
C PRO A 153 2.01 -25.03 2.06
N ASP A 154 2.11 -23.98 2.87
CA ASP A 154 2.74 -22.72 2.49
C ASP A 154 4.10 -22.58 3.19
N THR A 155 5.16 -22.32 2.44
CA THR A 155 6.48 -22.02 2.99
C THR A 155 6.45 -20.75 3.81
N VAL A 156 6.90 -20.82 5.06
CA VAL A 156 6.98 -19.67 5.99
C VAL A 156 8.39 -19.13 5.99
N GLU A 157 8.58 -17.99 5.35
CA GLU A 157 9.86 -17.29 5.21
C GLU A 157 9.65 -15.80 4.99
N GLN A 158 10.66 -14.98 5.22
CA GLN A 158 10.62 -13.57 4.88
C GLN A 158 10.65 -13.37 3.37
N ASP A 159 9.80 -12.50 2.86
CA ASP A 159 9.90 -11.97 1.51
C ASP A 159 11.01 -10.89 1.47
N LYS A 160 12.23 -11.29 1.07
CA LYS A 160 13.41 -10.43 1.06
C LYS A 160 13.31 -9.28 0.05
N ASP A 161 12.61 -9.50 -1.06
CA ASP A 161 12.37 -8.48 -2.08
C ASP A 161 11.42 -7.40 -1.54
N LEU A 162 10.32 -7.80 -0.90
CA LEU A 162 9.41 -6.87 -0.24
C LEU A 162 10.10 -6.11 0.90
N LYS A 163 10.89 -6.80 1.74
CA LYS A 163 11.67 -6.18 2.82
C LYS A 163 12.62 -5.10 2.29
N THR A 164 13.31 -5.40 1.19
CA THR A 164 14.21 -4.45 0.54
C THR A 164 13.45 -3.25 0.00
N TYR A 165 12.27 -3.49 -0.58
CA TYR A 165 11.41 -2.44 -1.08
C TYR A 165 10.93 -1.49 0.03
N TYR A 166 10.45 -2.01 1.17
CA TYR A 166 10.07 -1.20 2.33
C TYR A 166 11.25 -0.39 2.88
N LYS A 167 12.44 -1.00 2.99
CA LYS A 167 13.66 -0.27 3.37
C LYS A 167 13.94 0.90 2.45
N LYS A 168 13.79 0.71 1.12
CA LYS A 168 13.99 1.76 0.13
C LYS A 168 12.95 2.87 0.28
N LEU A 169 11.67 2.55 0.47
CA LEU A 169 10.62 3.54 0.72
C LEU A 169 10.89 4.38 1.97
N ILE A 170 11.26 3.74 3.07
CA ILE A 170 11.62 4.42 4.32
C ILE A 170 12.81 5.36 4.10
N HIS A 171 13.85 4.89 3.39
CA HIS A 171 15.02 5.69 3.05
C HIS A 171 14.64 6.89 2.17
N ILE A 172 13.85 6.68 1.13
CA ILE A 172 13.36 7.76 0.24
C ILE A 172 12.61 8.80 1.07
N ARG A 173 11.66 8.40 1.92
CA ARG A 173 10.91 9.34 2.73
C ARG A 173 11.79 10.12 3.70
N ASN A 174 12.70 9.45 4.40
CA ASN A 174 13.53 10.07 5.43
C ASN A 174 14.56 11.07 4.85
N ASN A 175 14.93 10.92 3.58
CA ASN A 175 15.88 11.79 2.91
C ASN A 175 15.22 12.88 2.04
N ASN A 176 13.89 12.94 2.02
CA ASN A 176 13.17 13.90 1.20
C ASN A 176 12.11 14.65 2.03
N LEU A 177 12.41 15.87 2.44
CA LEU A 177 11.51 16.73 3.21
C LEU A 177 10.13 16.92 2.56
N PRO A 178 9.99 17.06 1.22
CA PRO A 178 8.67 17.12 0.60
C PRO A 178 7.76 15.96 0.98
N LEU A 179 8.27 14.75 1.11
CA LEU A 179 7.46 13.58 1.49
C LEU A 179 7.05 13.58 2.96
N GLN A 180 7.79 14.30 3.83
CA GLN A 180 7.51 14.38 5.26
C GLN A 180 6.52 15.52 5.57
N ILE A 181 6.84 16.74 5.12
CA ILE A 181 6.14 17.98 5.51
C ILE A 181 5.67 18.84 4.33
N GLY A 182 5.88 18.39 3.08
CA GLY A 182 5.50 19.15 1.89
C GLY A 182 3.99 19.16 1.65
N ASP A 183 3.51 20.17 0.94
CA ASP A 183 2.15 20.24 0.46
C ASP A 183 1.88 19.16 -0.59
N ILE A 184 0.61 18.82 -0.78
CA ILE A 184 0.16 17.83 -1.77
C ILE A 184 -0.71 18.50 -2.81
N GLN A 185 -0.49 18.15 -4.08
CA GLN A 185 -1.35 18.54 -5.18
C GLN A 185 -1.58 17.34 -6.10
N THR A 186 -2.85 16.99 -6.32
CA THR A 186 -3.23 15.95 -7.29
C THR A 186 -3.06 16.47 -8.70
N ILE A 187 -2.43 15.69 -9.58
CA ILE A 187 -2.19 16.01 -11.00
C ILE A 187 -3.02 15.15 -11.95
N SER A 188 -3.35 13.93 -11.57
CA SER A 188 -4.19 13.05 -12.39
C SER A 188 -4.97 12.05 -11.57
N THR A 189 -6.23 11.82 -12.00
CA THR A 189 -7.15 10.81 -11.46
C THR A 189 -7.77 9.98 -12.59
N ASP A 190 -7.11 9.87 -13.75
CA ASP A 190 -7.65 9.23 -14.92
C ASP A 190 -7.14 7.79 -15.11
N ASN A 191 -7.97 6.94 -15.70
CA ASN A 191 -7.59 5.57 -16.11
C ASN A 191 -6.98 4.70 -15.00
N ASN A 192 -7.45 4.82 -13.76
CA ASN A 192 -6.86 4.17 -12.59
C ASN A 192 -5.36 4.49 -12.40
N ILE A 193 -4.91 5.65 -12.89
CA ILE A 193 -3.63 6.24 -12.57
C ILE A 193 -3.88 7.38 -11.59
N TYR A 194 -3.29 7.27 -10.40
CA TYR A 194 -3.29 8.35 -9.43
C TYR A 194 -1.91 9.01 -9.40
N ALA A 195 -1.87 10.28 -9.79
CA ALA A 195 -0.63 11.04 -9.78
C ALA A 195 -0.78 12.31 -8.95
N PHE A 196 0.22 12.59 -8.11
CA PHE A 196 0.26 13.77 -7.25
C PHE A 196 1.69 14.24 -7.01
N THR A 197 1.83 15.50 -6.61
CA THR A 197 3.09 16.07 -6.17
C THR A 197 3.13 16.27 -4.67
N ARG A 198 4.34 16.26 -4.14
CA ARG A 198 4.68 16.72 -2.78
C ARG A 198 5.73 17.83 -2.93
N THR A 199 5.45 19.02 -2.42
CA THR A 199 6.32 20.19 -2.60
C THR A 199 6.69 20.84 -1.27
N TYR A 200 7.98 21.12 -1.08
CA TYR A 200 8.52 21.86 0.05
C TYR A 200 9.76 22.66 -0.38
N ASN A 201 9.79 23.97 -0.10
CA ASN A 201 10.93 24.85 -0.41
C ASN A 201 11.49 24.68 -1.83
N GLN A 202 10.64 24.80 -2.86
CA GLN A 202 10.99 24.67 -4.28
C GLN A 202 11.40 23.25 -4.73
N GLN A 203 11.50 22.30 -3.83
CA GLN A 203 11.71 20.91 -4.16
C GLN A 203 10.36 20.22 -4.36
N THR A 204 10.16 19.63 -5.51
CA THR A 204 8.93 18.86 -5.84
C THR A 204 9.28 17.42 -6.13
N ILE A 205 8.54 16.51 -5.52
CA ILE A 205 8.57 15.08 -5.83
C ILE A 205 7.23 14.70 -6.44
N THR A 206 7.27 14.03 -7.58
CA THR A 206 6.07 13.56 -8.28
C THR A 206 5.92 12.07 -8.10
N ILE A 207 4.73 11.63 -7.69
CA ILE A 207 4.38 10.23 -7.49
C ILE A 207 3.33 9.84 -8.53
N ILE A 208 3.57 8.73 -9.24
CA ILE A 208 2.66 8.18 -10.23
C ILE A 208 2.39 6.72 -9.87
N LEU A 209 1.12 6.37 -9.71
CA LEU A 209 0.66 5.06 -9.25
C LEU A 209 -0.28 4.46 -10.30
N ASN A 210 0.11 3.37 -10.93
CA ASN A 210 -0.73 2.62 -11.86
C ASN A 210 -1.47 1.51 -11.11
N ASN A 211 -2.77 1.68 -10.85
CA ASN A 211 -3.61 0.66 -10.20
C ASN A 211 -4.31 -0.26 -11.21
N ASN A 212 -3.73 -0.44 -12.40
CA ASN A 212 -4.23 -1.38 -13.40
C ASN A 212 -3.42 -2.66 -13.40
N ASN A 213 -4.05 -3.75 -13.84
CA ASN A 213 -3.43 -5.03 -14.12
C ASN A 213 -2.79 -5.11 -15.52
N SER A 214 -2.67 -3.98 -16.21
CA SER A 214 -2.12 -3.85 -17.57
C SER A 214 -1.15 -2.68 -17.66
N ILE A 215 -0.31 -2.69 -18.70
CA ILE A 215 0.59 -1.60 -19.00
C ILE A 215 -0.23 -0.37 -19.37
N GLN A 216 0.12 0.79 -18.77
CA GLN A 216 -0.50 2.07 -19.04
C GLN A 216 0.56 3.08 -19.50
N SER A 217 0.18 3.95 -20.43
CA SER A 217 0.97 5.11 -20.80
C SER A 217 0.47 6.33 -20.03
N TYR A 218 1.37 7.10 -19.48
CA TYR A 218 1.05 8.33 -18.78
C TYR A 218 2.01 9.45 -19.18
N THR A 219 1.46 10.64 -19.42
CA THR A 219 2.23 11.83 -19.75
C THR A 219 2.01 12.86 -18.67
N LEU A 220 3.10 13.27 -17.99
CA LEU A 220 3.03 14.41 -17.07
C LEU A 220 2.69 15.68 -17.83
N PRO A 221 1.91 16.59 -17.22
CA PRO A 221 1.74 17.94 -17.74
C PRO A 221 3.10 18.57 -18.06
N GLU A 222 3.15 19.44 -19.05
CA GLU A 222 4.38 20.14 -19.43
C GLU A 222 4.96 20.88 -18.22
N THR A 223 6.20 20.60 -17.93
CA THR A 223 7.02 21.30 -16.94
C THR A 223 8.31 21.78 -17.60
N ASN A 224 8.97 22.76 -16.99
CA ASN A 224 10.30 23.19 -17.46
C ASN A 224 11.38 22.11 -17.23
N THR A 225 11.02 21.01 -16.56
CA THR A 225 11.93 19.91 -16.26
C THR A 225 11.87 18.89 -17.38
N GLN A 226 13.01 18.63 -18.01
CA GLN A 226 13.15 17.62 -19.07
C GLN A 226 13.87 16.35 -18.61
N LYS A 227 14.26 16.27 -17.35
CA LYS A 227 15.01 15.14 -16.81
C LYS A 227 14.44 14.78 -15.44
N TYR A 228 14.14 13.51 -15.27
CA TYR A 228 13.63 12.95 -14.03
C TYR A 228 14.47 11.76 -13.59
N ILE A 229 14.56 11.53 -12.30
CA ILE A 229 15.16 10.33 -11.72
C ILE A 229 14.08 9.64 -10.89
N ASP A 230 13.81 8.37 -11.19
CA ASP A 230 12.96 7.55 -10.33
C ASP A 230 13.73 7.09 -9.11
N LEU A 231 13.34 7.55 -7.94
CA LEU A 231 13.99 7.24 -6.67
C LEU A 231 13.84 5.75 -6.26
N LEU A 232 12.89 5.02 -6.86
CA LEU A 232 12.73 3.58 -6.60
C LEU A 232 13.74 2.73 -7.36
N THR A 233 14.11 3.13 -8.58
CA THR A 233 14.91 2.31 -9.50
C THR A 233 16.22 2.96 -9.92
N ASP A 234 16.42 4.24 -9.59
CA ASP A 234 17.52 5.09 -10.05
C ASP A 234 17.52 5.30 -11.59
N THR A 235 16.39 4.95 -12.23
CA THR A 235 16.21 5.12 -13.68
C THR A 235 16.10 6.61 -14.02
N LYS A 236 16.83 7.02 -15.07
CA LYS A 236 16.79 8.39 -15.58
C LYS A 236 15.87 8.48 -16.80
N TYR A 237 14.95 9.42 -16.76
CA TYR A 237 14.04 9.73 -17.86
C TYR A 237 14.39 11.09 -18.48
N THR A 238 14.36 11.17 -19.79
CA THR A 238 14.56 12.41 -20.57
C THR A 238 13.28 12.88 -21.24
N SER A 239 12.15 12.34 -20.84
CA SER A 239 10.81 12.61 -21.38
C SER A 239 9.82 12.64 -20.24
N ASN A 240 8.75 13.39 -20.40
CA ASN A 240 7.59 13.41 -19.48
C ASN A 240 6.58 12.31 -19.80
N HIS A 241 6.90 11.40 -20.73
CA HIS A 241 6.06 10.26 -21.12
C HIS A 241 6.60 8.97 -20.52
N PHE A 242 5.74 8.24 -19.77
CA PHE A 242 6.10 7.04 -19.02
C PHE A 242 5.25 5.85 -19.44
N GLN A 243 5.87 4.69 -19.58
CA GLN A 243 5.16 3.41 -19.64
C GLN A 243 5.23 2.74 -18.27
N LEU A 244 4.07 2.56 -17.65
CA LEU A 244 3.92 2.00 -16.32
C LEU A 244 3.51 0.53 -16.44
N GLN A 245 4.27 -0.36 -15.83
CA GLN A 245 3.90 -1.77 -15.73
C GLN A 245 2.67 -1.96 -14.82
N PRO A 246 2.01 -3.13 -14.87
CA PRO A 246 0.91 -3.43 -13.96
C PRO A 246 1.30 -3.21 -12.49
N TYR A 247 0.46 -2.48 -11.76
CA TYR A 247 0.66 -2.17 -10.33
C TYR A 247 2.02 -1.51 -10.02
N GLN A 248 2.56 -0.74 -10.96
CA GLN A 248 3.81 -0.02 -10.78
C GLN A 248 3.61 1.35 -10.14
N ALA A 249 4.54 1.70 -9.25
CA ALA A 249 4.75 3.05 -8.76
C ALA A 249 6.04 3.64 -9.32
N ILE A 250 6.07 4.96 -9.55
CA ILE A 250 7.27 5.75 -9.87
C ILE A 250 7.31 6.94 -8.90
N ILE A 251 8.49 7.25 -8.36
CA ILE A 251 8.74 8.42 -7.51
C ILE A 251 9.81 9.27 -8.18
N LEU A 252 9.43 10.39 -8.77
CA LEU A 252 10.28 11.24 -9.59
C LEU A 252 10.77 12.47 -8.81
N ILE A 253 12.07 12.76 -9.01
CA ILE A 253 12.69 14.01 -8.60
C ILE A 253 13.39 14.68 -9.79
#